data_11dcb50ae065cda8225d9ff86c5c39b9
#
_entry.id   11dcb50ae065cda8225d9ff86c5c39b9
#
_cell.length_a   1.000
_cell.length_b   1.000
_cell.length_c   1.000
_cell.angle_alpha   90.00
_cell.angle_beta   90.00
_cell.angle_gamma   90.00
#
_symmetry.space_group_name_H-M   'P 1'
#
loop_
_entity.id
_entity.type
_entity.pdbx_description
1 polymer ?
#
loop_
_entity_poly.entity_id
_entity_poly.type
_entity_poly.pdbx_seq_one_letter_code
_entity_poly.pdbx_strand_id
1 'polypeptide(L)'
;NNSTDEQVAQVRAVKKHESGVVRDPTTIRSSRSIAELKQLTDELNISGMPVVDDGILKGIVTSRDFRYADDMAAPVSSIMTPLEKLVTVTEGTSQEEVKKLMYENRIEKILVLDDEKSLTGLVTMKDIEKSAEHPNATKDSSGRLLVGAALGTGSDTLERARALKEVGVDLFAIDSAHGHSKNVIETIKVIKKEFPDIDVIGGNVATPEGAIALAKAGADAIKVGMGPGSICTTRIIAGIGVPQITAILTIKEALKEHDIGIIADGGIRFSGDVAKAIAAGADTVMLGGLFAGTEEAPGEVELYQGRSFKTYRGMGSIGAMSERQDANRYFQEDVSSEKLVPEGIEGRVPFKGWVISVINQLIGGLRQSMGYVGSKTIADMQENCQFIEITNAGMAESHVHDVMITKEAPNYQRS
;
A
#
# COMPACT_ATOMS: atom_id res chain seq x y z
N ASN A 1 -7.72 6.18 9.52
CA ASN A 1 -8.88 6.52 10.36
C ASN A 1 -10.20 6.17 9.70
N ASN A 2 -10.14 5.17 8.83
CA ASN A 2 -11.32 4.68 8.17
C ASN A 2 -12.20 3.91 9.17
N SER A 3 -13.49 4.01 9.01
CA SER A 3 -14.42 3.06 9.60
C SER A 3 -14.09 1.62 9.16
N THR A 4 -14.62 0.63 9.85
CA THR A 4 -14.46 -0.76 9.45
C THR A 4 -14.97 -1.00 8.02
N ASP A 5 -16.14 -0.42 7.70
CA ASP A 5 -16.75 -0.58 6.36
C ASP A 5 -15.91 0.05 5.25
N GLU A 6 -15.33 1.24 5.47
CA GLU A 6 -14.43 1.88 4.51
C GLU A 6 -13.16 1.07 4.28
N GLN A 7 -12.54 0.55 5.35
CA GLN A 7 -11.35 -0.26 5.24
C GLN A 7 -11.64 -1.59 4.51
N VAL A 8 -12.75 -2.24 4.81
CA VAL A 8 -13.24 -3.44 4.12
C VAL A 8 -13.47 -3.16 2.64
N ALA A 9 -14.10 -2.02 2.30
CA ALA A 9 -14.33 -1.64 0.92
C ALA A 9 -13.02 -1.46 0.14
N GLN A 10 -12.00 -0.85 0.76
CA GLN A 10 -10.68 -0.68 0.14
C GLN A 10 -9.96 -2.02 -0.08
N VAL A 11 -9.95 -2.92 0.91
CA VAL A 11 -9.36 -4.26 0.75
C VAL A 11 -10.06 -5.02 -0.35
N ARG A 12 -11.40 -5.02 -0.36
CA ARG A 12 -12.22 -5.66 -1.40
C ARG A 12 -11.90 -5.10 -2.79
N ALA A 13 -11.72 -3.80 -2.93
CA ALA A 13 -11.41 -3.16 -4.20
C ALA A 13 -10.07 -3.67 -4.77
N VAL A 14 -9.04 -3.84 -3.94
CA VAL A 14 -7.75 -4.39 -4.37
C VAL A 14 -7.85 -5.88 -4.71
N LYS A 15 -8.56 -6.67 -3.88
CA LYS A 15 -8.72 -8.12 -4.08
C LYS A 15 -9.60 -8.50 -5.26
N LYS A 16 -10.37 -7.58 -5.83
CA LYS A 16 -11.12 -7.81 -7.08
C LYS A 16 -10.23 -8.06 -8.31
N HIS A 17 -8.99 -7.58 -8.29
CA HIS A 17 -8.06 -7.73 -9.41
C HIS A 17 -7.19 -8.99 -9.23
N GLU A 18 -7.42 -10.00 -10.05
CA GLU A 18 -6.69 -11.28 -10.08
C GLU A 18 -5.94 -11.41 -11.40
N SER A 19 -4.59 -11.30 -11.38
CA SER A 19 -3.72 -11.54 -12.55
C SER A 19 -4.25 -11.04 -13.91
N GLY A 20 -4.80 -9.84 -13.96
CA GLY A 20 -5.42 -9.29 -15.18
C GLY A 20 -6.90 -9.65 -15.36
N VAL A 21 -7.52 -10.33 -14.40
CA VAL A 21 -8.96 -10.61 -14.37
C VAL A 21 -9.61 -9.81 -13.24
N VAL A 22 -10.66 -9.09 -13.53
CA VAL A 22 -11.50 -8.45 -12.53
C VAL A 22 -12.57 -9.45 -12.11
N ARG A 23 -12.45 -10.01 -10.92
CA ARG A 23 -13.44 -10.92 -10.36
C ARG A 23 -14.67 -10.15 -9.88
N ASP A 24 -15.85 -10.76 -10.01
CA ASP A 24 -17.13 -10.13 -9.64
C ASP A 24 -17.23 -8.70 -10.20
N PRO A 25 -17.18 -8.52 -11.52
CA PRO A 25 -17.21 -7.19 -12.13
C PRO A 25 -18.54 -6.49 -11.85
N THR A 26 -18.50 -5.17 -11.73
CA THR A 26 -19.72 -4.38 -11.59
C THR A 26 -20.61 -4.57 -12.81
N THR A 27 -21.88 -4.92 -12.59
CA THR A 27 -22.86 -5.21 -13.62
C THR A 27 -23.97 -4.15 -13.67
N ILE A 28 -24.70 -4.10 -14.77
CA ILE A 28 -25.89 -3.26 -14.92
C ILE A 28 -27.06 -4.12 -15.45
N ARG A 29 -28.29 -3.76 -15.05
CA ARG A 29 -29.49 -4.41 -15.62
C ARG A 29 -29.79 -3.88 -17.01
N SER A 30 -30.29 -4.74 -17.88
CA SER A 30 -30.66 -4.40 -19.27
C SER A 30 -31.74 -3.31 -19.37
N SER A 31 -32.61 -3.20 -18.36
CA SER A 31 -33.69 -2.24 -18.26
C SER A 31 -33.28 -0.85 -17.75
N ARG A 32 -32.08 -0.67 -17.23
CA ARG A 32 -31.57 0.62 -16.77
C ARG A 32 -31.36 1.57 -17.95
N SER A 33 -31.44 2.86 -17.69
CA SER A 33 -31.23 3.89 -18.72
C SER A 33 -29.75 4.07 -19.07
N ILE A 34 -29.50 4.55 -20.27
CA ILE A 34 -28.14 4.94 -20.72
C ILE A 34 -27.57 6.06 -19.83
N ALA A 35 -28.41 6.96 -19.30
CA ALA A 35 -28.00 8.00 -18.37
C ALA A 35 -27.43 7.39 -17.07
N GLU A 36 -28.11 6.41 -16.47
CA GLU A 36 -27.63 5.71 -15.28
C GLU A 36 -26.34 4.92 -15.54
N LEU A 37 -26.23 4.28 -16.72
CA LEU A 37 -25.00 3.61 -17.15
C LEU A 37 -23.84 4.60 -17.21
N LYS A 38 -24.03 5.77 -17.84
CA LYS A 38 -23.01 6.80 -17.97
C LYS A 38 -22.57 7.31 -16.60
N GLN A 39 -23.52 7.61 -15.71
CA GLN A 39 -23.21 8.03 -14.35
C GLN A 39 -22.35 6.99 -13.63
N LEU A 40 -22.73 5.71 -13.67
CA LEU A 40 -21.98 4.62 -13.04
C LEU A 40 -20.58 4.44 -13.62
N THR A 41 -20.44 4.56 -14.96
CA THR A 41 -19.13 4.44 -15.61
C THR A 41 -18.21 5.60 -15.25
N ASP A 42 -18.74 6.82 -15.11
CA ASP A 42 -17.99 8.01 -14.71
C ASP A 42 -17.57 7.92 -13.22
N GLU A 43 -18.50 7.55 -12.32
CA GLU A 43 -18.25 7.40 -10.90
C GLU A 43 -17.20 6.31 -10.59
N LEU A 44 -17.24 5.20 -11.31
CA LEU A 44 -16.34 4.06 -11.11
C LEU A 44 -15.08 4.13 -11.97
N ASN A 45 -14.96 5.13 -12.83
CA ASN A 45 -13.87 5.29 -13.81
C ASN A 45 -13.63 4.02 -14.64
N ILE A 46 -14.71 3.41 -15.16
CA ILE A 46 -14.67 2.20 -15.99
C ILE A 46 -15.25 2.47 -17.37
N SER A 47 -14.78 1.75 -18.36
CA SER A 47 -15.16 1.98 -19.76
C SER A 47 -16.17 0.97 -20.31
N GLY A 48 -16.87 0.24 -19.45
CA GLY A 48 -17.92 -0.69 -19.84
C GLY A 48 -18.25 -1.69 -18.75
N MET A 49 -19.43 -2.28 -18.84
CA MET A 49 -20.01 -3.18 -17.84
C MET A 49 -20.67 -4.40 -18.49
N PRO A 50 -20.59 -5.59 -17.88
CA PRO A 50 -21.47 -6.70 -18.21
C PRO A 50 -22.93 -6.34 -17.89
N VAL A 51 -23.84 -6.78 -18.74
CA VAL A 51 -25.29 -6.63 -18.56
C VAL A 51 -25.86 -7.91 -18.03
N VAL A 52 -26.44 -7.88 -16.83
CA VAL A 52 -26.93 -9.06 -16.11
C VAL A 52 -28.33 -8.79 -15.57
N ASP A 53 -29.27 -9.67 -15.90
CA ASP A 53 -30.63 -9.67 -15.34
C ASP A 53 -30.86 -10.94 -14.53
N ASP A 54 -31.23 -10.77 -13.27
CA ASP A 54 -31.54 -11.85 -12.33
C ASP A 54 -30.47 -12.97 -12.30
N GLY A 55 -29.18 -12.55 -12.28
CA GLY A 55 -28.02 -13.44 -12.27
C GLY A 55 -27.61 -14.00 -13.64
N ILE A 56 -28.38 -13.74 -14.71
CA ILE A 56 -28.12 -14.26 -16.05
C ILE A 56 -27.46 -13.19 -16.91
N LEU A 57 -26.29 -13.52 -17.46
CA LEU A 57 -25.58 -12.66 -18.40
C LEU A 57 -26.39 -12.46 -19.69
N LYS A 58 -26.61 -11.21 -20.08
CA LYS A 58 -27.34 -10.81 -21.31
C LYS A 58 -26.41 -10.25 -22.37
N GLY A 59 -25.32 -9.64 -21.98
CA GLY A 59 -24.40 -8.99 -22.92
C GLY A 59 -23.35 -8.14 -22.22
N ILE A 60 -22.73 -7.25 -22.99
CA ILE A 60 -21.81 -6.22 -22.49
C ILE A 60 -22.15 -4.88 -23.11
N VAL A 61 -21.93 -3.80 -22.37
CA VAL A 61 -22.02 -2.43 -22.87
C VAL A 61 -20.73 -1.70 -22.56
N THR A 62 -20.22 -0.95 -23.53
CA THR A 62 -18.94 -0.21 -23.42
C THR A 62 -19.15 1.27 -23.75
N SER A 63 -18.16 2.10 -23.40
CA SER A 63 -18.20 3.54 -23.70
C SER A 63 -18.35 3.86 -25.21
N ARG A 64 -18.01 2.92 -26.10
CA ARG A 64 -18.23 3.08 -27.55
C ARG A 64 -19.71 3.02 -27.90
N ASP A 65 -20.49 2.22 -27.17
CA ASP A 65 -21.90 1.97 -27.47
C ASP A 65 -22.78 3.16 -27.10
N PHE A 66 -22.44 3.92 -26.06
CA PHE A 66 -23.23 5.06 -25.58
C PHE A 66 -22.61 6.44 -25.82
N ARG A 67 -21.41 6.50 -26.43
CA ARG A 67 -20.70 7.78 -26.67
C ARG A 67 -21.50 8.77 -27.48
N TYR A 68 -22.29 8.28 -28.40
CA TYR A 68 -23.10 9.07 -29.33
C TYR A 68 -24.59 8.71 -29.24
N ALA A 69 -25.04 8.24 -28.08
CA ALA A 69 -26.45 7.94 -27.88
C ALA A 69 -27.29 9.25 -27.85
N ASP A 70 -28.23 9.36 -28.71
CA ASP A 70 -29.14 10.54 -28.80
C ASP A 70 -30.21 10.49 -27.70
N ASP A 71 -30.70 9.32 -27.34
CA ASP A 71 -31.71 9.10 -26.29
C ASP A 71 -31.09 8.48 -25.04
N MET A 72 -30.75 9.32 -24.09
CA MET A 72 -30.19 8.88 -22.79
C MET A 72 -31.21 8.20 -21.87
N ALA A 73 -32.50 8.29 -22.15
CA ALA A 73 -33.55 7.60 -21.42
C ALA A 73 -33.80 6.17 -21.92
N ALA A 74 -33.28 5.84 -23.11
CA ALA A 74 -33.40 4.50 -23.68
C ALA A 74 -32.75 3.44 -22.77
N PRO A 75 -33.26 2.18 -22.75
CA PRO A 75 -32.70 1.10 -21.95
C PRO A 75 -31.36 0.64 -22.51
N VAL A 76 -30.48 0.17 -21.62
CA VAL A 76 -29.16 -0.39 -21.97
C VAL A 76 -29.28 -1.54 -22.98
N SER A 77 -30.36 -2.31 -22.93
CA SER A 77 -30.64 -3.38 -23.91
C SER A 77 -30.68 -2.91 -25.37
N SER A 78 -30.96 -1.63 -25.63
CA SER A 78 -31.03 -1.09 -27.01
C SER A 78 -29.64 -0.89 -27.63
N ILE A 79 -28.59 -0.79 -26.83
CA ILE A 79 -27.22 -0.49 -27.28
C ILE A 79 -26.18 -1.56 -26.93
N MET A 80 -26.51 -2.50 -26.05
CA MET A 80 -25.56 -3.53 -25.63
C MET A 80 -25.21 -4.48 -26.77
N THR A 81 -24.01 -5.06 -26.71
CA THR A 81 -23.66 -6.23 -27.52
C THR A 81 -24.23 -7.46 -26.81
N PRO A 82 -25.18 -8.19 -27.45
CA PRO A 82 -25.83 -9.33 -26.83
C PRO A 82 -24.91 -10.54 -26.73
N LEU A 83 -25.17 -11.45 -25.77
CA LEU A 83 -24.33 -12.58 -25.40
C LEU A 83 -23.93 -13.46 -26.62
N GLU A 84 -24.84 -13.67 -27.57
CA GLU A 84 -24.62 -14.52 -28.75
C GLU A 84 -23.52 -13.96 -29.69
N LYS A 85 -23.19 -12.68 -29.55
CA LYS A 85 -22.15 -12.00 -30.35
C LYS A 85 -20.86 -11.79 -29.57
N LEU A 86 -20.81 -12.23 -28.30
CA LEU A 86 -19.63 -12.02 -27.46
C LEU A 86 -18.61 -13.14 -27.66
N VAL A 87 -17.34 -12.73 -27.62
CA VAL A 87 -16.22 -13.65 -27.39
C VAL A 87 -16.06 -13.77 -25.88
N THR A 88 -16.19 -14.99 -25.36
CA THR A 88 -16.04 -15.29 -23.94
C THR A 88 -14.98 -16.38 -23.75
N VAL A 89 -14.45 -16.48 -22.54
CA VAL A 89 -13.50 -17.52 -22.14
C VAL A 89 -13.99 -18.20 -20.87
N THR A 90 -13.47 -19.40 -20.60
CA THR A 90 -13.72 -20.09 -19.34
C THR A 90 -12.63 -19.78 -18.31
N GLU A 91 -12.92 -20.06 -17.06
CA GLU A 91 -11.92 -19.97 -15.99
C GLU A 91 -10.68 -20.82 -16.30
N GLY A 92 -9.50 -20.32 -16.00
CA GLY A 92 -8.24 -20.99 -16.27
C GLY A 92 -7.66 -20.79 -17.68
N THR A 93 -8.37 -20.08 -18.59
CA THR A 93 -7.82 -19.73 -19.90
C THR A 93 -6.56 -18.86 -19.73
N SER A 94 -5.46 -19.22 -20.42
CA SER A 94 -4.18 -18.53 -20.29
C SER A 94 -4.26 -17.09 -20.77
N GLN A 95 -3.46 -16.18 -20.16
CA GLN A 95 -3.39 -14.78 -20.59
C GLN A 95 -2.95 -14.63 -22.06
N GLU A 96 -2.10 -15.52 -22.55
CA GLU A 96 -1.66 -15.50 -23.95
C GLU A 96 -2.80 -15.80 -24.90
N GLU A 97 -3.63 -16.77 -24.56
CA GLU A 97 -4.83 -17.12 -25.35
C GLU A 97 -5.87 -16.00 -25.30
N VAL A 98 -6.10 -15.41 -24.12
CA VAL A 98 -6.97 -14.23 -23.98
C VAL A 98 -6.49 -13.07 -24.84
N LYS A 99 -5.19 -12.75 -24.83
CA LYS A 99 -4.58 -11.72 -25.69
C LYS A 99 -4.79 -12.01 -27.17
N LYS A 100 -4.59 -13.26 -27.58
CA LYS A 100 -4.79 -13.69 -28.96
C LYS A 100 -6.23 -13.50 -29.40
N LEU A 101 -7.19 -13.92 -28.58
CA LEU A 101 -8.63 -13.73 -28.84
C LEU A 101 -9.01 -12.24 -28.93
N MET A 102 -8.48 -11.41 -28.02
CA MET A 102 -8.69 -9.96 -28.06
C MET A 102 -8.17 -9.34 -29.36
N TYR A 103 -6.96 -9.73 -29.79
CA TYR A 103 -6.36 -9.22 -31.01
C TYR A 103 -7.12 -9.66 -32.27
N GLU A 104 -7.44 -10.94 -32.39
CA GLU A 104 -8.16 -11.52 -33.53
C GLU A 104 -9.56 -10.91 -33.71
N ASN A 105 -10.25 -10.65 -32.59
CA ASN A 105 -11.60 -10.10 -32.59
C ASN A 105 -11.63 -8.56 -32.46
N ARG A 106 -10.47 -7.90 -32.31
CA ARG A 106 -10.34 -6.43 -32.13
C ARG A 106 -11.17 -5.89 -30.97
N ILE A 107 -11.15 -6.62 -29.85
CA ILE A 107 -11.88 -6.26 -28.63
C ILE A 107 -10.89 -5.98 -27.49
N GLU A 108 -11.30 -5.14 -26.55
CA GLU A 108 -10.48 -4.75 -25.39
C GLU A 108 -10.97 -5.40 -24.09
N LYS A 109 -12.08 -6.13 -24.15
CA LYS A 109 -12.71 -6.78 -23.00
C LYS A 109 -13.20 -8.15 -23.37
N ILE A 110 -12.97 -9.14 -22.51
CA ILE A 110 -13.49 -10.52 -22.62
C ILE A 110 -14.13 -10.89 -21.30
N LEU A 111 -15.32 -11.47 -21.33
CA LEU A 111 -16.00 -11.99 -20.16
C LEU A 111 -15.51 -13.40 -19.87
N VAL A 112 -15.31 -13.69 -18.58
CA VAL A 112 -14.94 -15.01 -18.07
C VAL A 112 -16.20 -15.65 -17.50
N LEU A 113 -16.49 -16.85 -17.94
CA LEU A 113 -17.66 -17.61 -17.53
C LEU A 113 -17.23 -18.90 -16.84
N ASP A 114 -18.05 -19.38 -15.91
CA ASP A 114 -17.92 -20.72 -15.36
C ASP A 114 -18.52 -21.81 -16.30
N ASP A 115 -18.49 -23.05 -15.86
CA ASP A 115 -19.05 -24.18 -16.60
C ASP A 115 -20.59 -24.09 -16.75
N GLU A 116 -21.26 -23.36 -15.88
CA GLU A 116 -22.71 -23.10 -15.91
C GLU A 116 -23.06 -21.87 -16.75
N LYS A 117 -22.06 -21.24 -17.39
CA LYS A 117 -22.14 -19.99 -18.17
C LYS A 117 -22.55 -18.76 -17.35
N SER A 118 -22.31 -18.79 -16.04
CA SER A 118 -22.45 -17.62 -15.20
C SER A 118 -21.21 -16.75 -15.29
N LEU A 119 -21.42 -15.43 -15.18
CA LEU A 119 -20.33 -14.46 -15.22
C LEU A 119 -19.47 -14.55 -13.94
N THR A 120 -18.19 -14.88 -14.07
CA THR A 120 -17.24 -14.94 -12.96
C THR A 120 -16.16 -13.88 -13.03
N GLY A 121 -15.94 -13.31 -14.22
CA GLY A 121 -14.89 -12.30 -14.37
C GLY A 121 -14.96 -11.49 -15.65
N LEU A 122 -14.14 -10.45 -15.68
CA LEU A 122 -13.91 -9.59 -16.84
C LEU A 122 -12.40 -9.39 -17.00
N VAL A 123 -11.85 -9.67 -18.17
CA VAL A 123 -10.48 -9.34 -18.55
C VAL A 123 -10.49 -8.11 -19.42
N THR A 124 -9.64 -7.13 -19.12
CA THR A 124 -9.40 -6.00 -20.03
C THR A 124 -7.96 -5.98 -20.52
N MET A 125 -7.74 -5.40 -21.71
CA MET A 125 -6.37 -5.24 -22.23
C MET A 125 -5.50 -4.45 -21.27
N LYS A 126 -6.04 -3.40 -20.63
CA LYS A 126 -5.34 -2.60 -19.62
C LYS A 126 -4.86 -3.42 -18.41
N ASP A 127 -5.67 -4.38 -17.95
CA ASP A 127 -5.30 -5.22 -16.79
C ASP A 127 -4.17 -6.18 -17.15
N ILE A 128 -4.18 -6.69 -18.38
CA ILE A 128 -3.10 -7.52 -18.91
C ILE A 128 -1.80 -6.71 -19.05
N GLU A 129 -1.87 -5.48 -19.60
CA GLU A 129 -0.71 -4.59 -19.74
C GLU A 129 -0.13 -4.24 -18.38
N LYS A 130 -0.97 -3.82 -17.40
CA LYS A 130 -0.53 -3.56 -16.02
C LYS A 130 0.13 -4.77 -15.35
N SER A 131 -0.40 -5.96 -15.57
CA SER A 131 0.21 -7.19 -15.04
C SER A 131 1.61 -7.44 -15.61
N ALA A 132 1.84 -7.10 -16.87
CA ALA A 132 3.14 -7.21 -17.53
C ALA A 132 4.11 -6.09 -17.13
N GLU A 133 3.61 -4.87 -16.86
CA GLU A 133 4.41 -3.73 -16.40
C GLU A 133 4.96 -3.92 -14.99
N HIS A 134 4.25 -4.68 -14.13
CA HIS A 134 4.60 -4.90 -12.73
C HIS A 134 4.84 -6.38 -12.39
N PRO A 135 5.86 -7.04 -13.01
CA PRO A 135 6.10 -8.47 -12.82
C PRO A 135 6.55 -8.83 -11.39
N ASN A 136 7.10 -7.85 -10.66
CA ASN A 136 7.60 -8.03 -9.28
C ASN A 136 6.55 -7.68 -8.21
N ALA A 137 5.32 -7.38 -8.58
CA ALA A 137 4.28 -7.15 -7.60
C ALA A 137 4.02 -8.42 -6.77
N THR A 138 3.96 -8.26 -5.45
CA THR A 138 3.73 -9.39 -4.53
C THR A 138 2.27 -9.83 -4.62
N LYS A 139 2.06 -11.10 -4.98
CA LYS A 139 0.75 -11.68 -5.26
C LYS A 139 0.53 -12.96 -4.47
N ASP A 140 -0.73 -13.26 -4.18
CA ASP A 140 -1.15 -14.55 -3.62
C ASP A 140 -1.18 -15.64 -4.70
N SER A 141 -1.53 -16.88 -4.31
CA SER A 141 -1.60 -18.02 -5.21
C SER A 141 -2.63 -17.87 -6.34
N SER A 142 -3.61 -16.99 -6.17
CA SER A 142 -4.62 -16.64 -7.18
C SER A 142 -4.17 -15.46 -8.06
N GLY A 143 -2.96 -14.94 -7.88
CA GLY A 143 -2.44 -13.81 -8.63
C GLY A 143 -3.00 -12.44 -8.23
N ARG A 144 -3.68 -12.34 -7.08
CA ARG A 144 -4.17 -11.08 -6.51
C ARG A 144 -3.07 -10.43 -5.68
N LEU A 145 -3.02 -9.10 -5.67
CA LEU A 145 -2.08 -8.37 -4.82
C LEU A 145 -2.26 -8.76 -3.35
N LEU A 146 -1.16 -8.92 -2.62
CA LEU A 146 -1.21 -9.06 -1.16
C LEU A 146 -1.59 -7.73 -0.53
N VAL A 147 -2.50 -7.77 0.44
CA VAL A 147 -3.04 -6.59 1.12
C VAL A 147 -2.88 -6.73 2.62
N GLY A 148 -2.23 -5.74 3.23
CA GLY A 148 -2.17 -5.59 4.68
C GLY A 148 -3.17 -4.56 5.18
N ALA A 149 -3.73 -4.79 6.37
CA ALA A 149 -4.62 -3.85 7.03
C ALA A 149 -4.14 -3.53 8.45
N ALA A 150 -4.16 -2.24 8.80
CA ALA A 150 -3.81 -1.80 10.13
C ALA A 150 -4.98 -2.04 11.11
N LEU A 151 -4.64 -2.52 12.30
CA LEU A 151 -5.52 -2.69 13.44
C LEU A 151 -5.00 -1.86 14.63
N GLY A 152 -5.92 -1.29 15.39
CA GLY A 152 -5.62 -0.69 16.68
C GLY A 152 -5.60 -1.71 17.81
N THR A 153 -5.66 -1.21 19.06
CA THR A 153 -5.76 -2.01 20.29
C THR A 153 -7.09 -1.77 21.02
N GLY A 154 -8.08 -1.21 20.34
CA GLY A 154 -9.40 -0.91 20.87
C GLY A 154 -10.32 -2.13 20.98
N SER A 155 -11.49 -1.94 21.56
CA SER A 155 -12.48 -3.00 21.77
C SER A 155 -13.08 -3.56 20.48
N ASP A 156 -13.07 -2.78 19.40
CA ASP A 156 -13.57 -3.15 18.06
C ASP A 156 -12.56 -3.94 17.21
N THR A 157 -11.32 -4.07 17.67
CA THR A 157 -10.19 -4.66 16.89
C THR A 157 -10.51 -6.05 16.35
N LEU A 158 -11.11 -6.92 17.15
CA LEU A 158 -11.41 -8.29 16.74
C LEU A 158 -12.55 -8.37 15.72
N GLU A 159 -13.57 -7.54 15.88
CA GLU A 159 -14.70 -7.44 14.94
C GLU A 159 -14.19 -6.91 13.58
N ARG A 160 -13.38 -5.86 13.59
CA ARG A 160 -12.71 -5.31 12.41
C ARG A 160 -11.84 -6.35 11.71
N ALA A 161 -11.05 -7.11 12.46
CA ALA A 161 -10.21 -8.18 11.91
C ALA A 161 -11.04 -9.27 11.22
N ARG A 162 -12.17 -9.68 11.79
CA ARG A 162 -13.10 -10.64 11.18
C ARG A 162 -13.64 -10.12 9.84
N ALA A 163 -14.15 -8.89 9.83
CA ALA A 163 -14.69 -8.27 8.61
C ALA A 163 -13.63 -8.13 7.50
N LEU A 164 -12.38 -7.83 7.85
CA LEU A 164 -11.26 -7.76 6.90
C LEU A 164 -10.86 -9.14 6.38
N LYS A 165 -10.90 -10.18 7.21
CA LYS A 165 -10.64 -11.56 6.79
C LYS A 165 -11.66 -12.03 5.74
N GLU A 166 -12.93 -11.71 5.91
CA GLU A 166 -13.99 -12.09 4.96
C GLU A 166 -13.76 -11.55 3.55
N VAL A 167 -13.06 -10.41 3.42
CA VAL A 167 -12.73 -9.81 2.12
C VAL A 167 -11.32 -10.16 1.63
N GLY A 168 -10.63 -11.06 2.33
CA GLY A 168 -9.37 -11.65 1.87
C GLY A 168 -8.13 -10.84 2.19
N VAL A 169 -8.07 -10.15 3.34
CA VAL A 169 -6.82 -9.54 3.83
C VAL A 169 -5.76 -10.62 4.05
N ASP A 170 -4.51 -10.35 3.70
CA ASP A 170 -3.42 -11.31 3.81
C ASP A 170 -2.60 -11.14 5.10
N LEU A 171 -2.52 -9.93 5.64
CA LEU A 171 -1.80 -9.67 6.87
C LEU A 171 -2.43 -8.55 7.70
N PHE A 172 -2.21 -8.58 9.01
CA PHE A 172 -2.57 -7.51 9.93
C PHE A 172 -1.34 -6.79 10.46
N ALA A 173 -1.45 -5.46 10.62
CA ALA A 173 -0.44 -4.67 11.29
C ALA A 173 -1.02 -4.05 12.56
N ILE A 174 -0.56 -4.50 13.72
CA ILE A 174 -0.88 -3.89 15.03
C ILE A 174 0.07 -2.71 15.20
N ASP A 175 -0.41 -1.53 14.85
CA ASP A 175 0.40 -0.32 14.72
C ASP A 175 0.12 0.67 15.85
N SER A 176 1.15 0.93 16.65
CA SER A 176 1.12 1.82 17.83
C SER A 176 2.38 2.68 17.89
N ALA A 177 2.30 3.83 18.56
CA ALA A 177 3.46 4.65 18.86
C ALA A 177 4.48 3.91 19.77
N HIS A 178 4.02 2.95 20.58
CA HIS A 178 4.86 2.13 21.46
C HIS A 178 4.40 0.67 21.48
N GLY A 179 5.01 -0.16 20.62
CA GLY A 179 4.67 -1.57 20.48
C GLY A 179 4.95 -2.42 21.74
N HIS A 180 5.94 -2.05 22.55
CA HIS A 180 6.23 -2.75 23.81
C HIS A 180 5.26 -2.39 24.93
N SER A 181 3.99 -2.25 24.62
CA SER A 181 2.91 -2.00 25.59
C SER A 181 2.08 -3.27 25.81
N LYS A 182 1.48 -3.38 26.98
CA LYS A 182 0.62 -4.52 27.35
C LYS A 182 -0.51 -4.70 26.32
N ASN A 183 -1.16 -3.63 25.93
CA ASN A 183 -2.30 -3.70 25.01
C ASN A 183 -1.90 -4.24 23.63
N VAL A 184 -0.76 -3.81 23.08
CA VAL A 184 -0.27 -4.31 21.79
C VAL A 184 0.08 -5.80 21.88
N ILE A 185 0.82 -6.20 22.94
CA ILE A 185 1.22 -7.60 23.17
C ILE A 185 -0.02 -8.51 23.28
N GLU A 186 -1.01 -8.13 24.07
CA GLU A 186 -2.24 -8.91 24.22
C GLU A 186 -3.07 -8.94 22.94
N THR A 187 -3.12 -7.83 22.19
CA THR A 187 -3.82 -7.78 20.89
C THR A 187 -3.19 -8.74 19.91
N ILE A 188 -1.86 -8.79 19.80
CA ILE A 188 -1.17 -9.74 18.91
C ILE A 188 -1.53 -11.17 19.28
N LYS A 189 -1.49 -11.54 20.57
CA LYS A 189 -1.86 -12.88 21.03
C LYS A 189 -3.31 -13.24 20.66
N VAL A 190 -4.25 -12.32 20.83
CA VAL A 190 -5.66 -12.54 20.51
C VAL A 190 -5.84 -12.72 19.00
N ILE A 191 -5.23 -11.87 18.20
CA ILE A 191 -5.32 -11.94 16.74
C ILE A 191 -4.70 -13.22 16.19
N LYS A 192 -3.48 -13.59 16.63
CA LYS A 192 -2.83 -14.84 16.20
C LYS A 192 -3.59 -16.09 16.65
N LYS A 193 -4.24 -16.06 17.81
CA LYS A 193 -5.09 -17.17 18.28
C LYS A 193 -6.33 -17.34 17.43
N GLU A 194 -6.97 -16.23 17.03
CA GLU A 194 -8.20 -16.24 16.21
C GLU A 194 -7.90 -16.53 14.73
N PHE A 195 -6.75 -16.02 14.22
CA PHE A 195 -6.36 -16.11 12.82
C PHE A 195 -4.93 -16.65 12.69
N PRO A 196 -4.68 -17.93 12.99
CA PRO A 196 -3.33 -18.50 12.98
C PRO A 196 -2.66 -18.47 11.60
N ASP A 197 -3.44 -18.47 10.53
CA ASP A 197 -2.98 -18.47 9.14
C ASP A 197 -2.74 -17.08 8.55
N ILE A 198 -2.99 -16.01 9.31
CA ILE A 198 -2.75 -14.63 8.87
C ILE A 198 -1.52 -14.09 9.57
N ASP A 199 -0.59 -13.54 8.79
CA ASP A 199 0.60 -12.90 9.32
C ASP A 199 0.28 -11.63 10.10
N VAL A 200 0.99 -11.42 11.21
CA VAL A 200 0.82 -10.26 12.09
C VAL A 200 2.12 -9.50 12.22
N ILE A 201 2.10 -8.23 11.80
CA ILE A 201 3.16 -7.27 12.05
C ILE A 201 2.90 -6.57 13.38
N GLY A 202 3.87 -6.56 14.27
CA GLY A 202 3.81 -5.82 15.53
C GLY A 202 4.76 -4.61 15.54
N GLY A 203 4.33 -3.48 16.07
CA GLY A 203 5.20 -2.30 16.19
C GLY A 203 4.51 -1.05 16.74
N ASN A 204 5.25 0.07 16.88
CA ASN A 204 6.70 0.18 16.65
C ASN A 204 7.50 -0.09 17.92
N VAL A 205 8.67 -0.66 17.73
CA VAL A 205 9.67 -0.82 18.79
C VAL A 205 11.04 -0.30 18.32
N ALA A 206 11.94 -0.05 19.26
CA ALA A 206 13.30 0.38 18.97
C ALA A 206 14.34 -0.31 19.85
N THR A 207 13.93 -1.28 20.68
CA THR A 207 14.82 -2.01 21.58
C THR A 207 14.68 -3.52 21.40
N PRO A 208 15.76 -4.29 21.70
CA PRO A 208 15.73 -5.74 21.67
C PRO A 208 14.62 -6.36 22.53
N GLU A 209 14.42 -5.85 23.73
CA GLU A 209 13.41 -6.36 24.68
C GLU A 209 11.99 -6.22 24.10
N GLY A 210 11.71 -5.06 23.46
CA GLY A 210 10.44 -4.82 22.80
C GLY A 210 10.22 -5.79 21.64
N ALA A 211 11.23 -5.99 20.81
CA ALA A 211 11.15 -6.90 19.67
C ALA A 211 10.93 -8.36 20.13
N ILE A 212 11.67 -8.83 21.12
CA ILE A 212 11.50 -10.17 21.70
C ILE A 212 10.09 -10.34 22.32
N ALA A 213 9.56 -9.30 22.98
CA ALA A 213 8.23 -9.37 23.57
C ALA A 213 7.14 -9.54 22.51
N LEU A 214 7.23 -8.84 21.38
CA LEU A 214 6.30 -8.97 20.25
C LEU A 214 6.46 -10.34 19.55
N ALA A 215 7.69 -10.80 19.35
CA ALA A 215 8.00 -12.14 18.82
C ALA A 215 7.34 -13.24 19.66
N LYS A 216 7.52 -13.19 20.97
CA LYS A 216 6.90 -14.14 21.92
C LYS A 216 5.38 -14.04 21.96
N ALA A 217 4.80 -12.91 21.59
CA ALA A 217 3.35 -12.74 21.45
C ALA A 217 2.79 -13.38 20.18
N GLY A 218 3.65 -13.76 19.23
CA GLY A 218 3.29 -14.41 17.97
C GLY A 218 3.31 -13.48 16.76
N ALA A 219 4.00 -12.33 16.83
CA ALA A 219 4.22 -11.50 15.64
C ALA A 219 5.14 -12.21 14.65
N ASP A 220 4.78 -12.16 13.35
CA ASP A 220 5.56 -12.73 12.25
C ASP A 220 6.58 -11.73 11.69
N ALA A 221 6.35 -10.42 11.91
CA ALA A 221 7.32 -9.39 11.61
C ALA A 221 7.25 -8.25 12.63
N ILE A 222 8.40 -7.57 12.80
CA ILE A 222 8.57 -6.46 13.74
C ILE A 222 8.82 -5.16 13.00
N LYS A 223 8.02 -4.14 13.28
CA LYS A 223 8.20 -2.80 12.73
C LYS A 223 9.06 -1.95 13.68
N VAL A 224 10.23 -1.58 13.18
CA VAL A 224 11.31 -0.92 13.94
C VAL A 224 11.40 0.55 13.58
N GLY A 225 11.29 1.42 14.58
CA GLY A 225 11.46 2.86 14.42
C GLY A 225 10.67 3.66 15.45
N MET A 226 11.37 4.48 16.22
CA MET A 226 10.77 5.40 17.17
C MET A 226 11.39 6.78 17.01
N GLY A 227 10.60 7.69 16.43
CA GLY A 227 10.99 9.07 16.17
C GLY A 227 11.84 9.36 14.93
N PRO A 228 12.14 8.44 13.97
CA PRO A 228 12.96 8.76 12.81
C PRO A 228 12.18 9.45 11.69
N GLY A 229 10.85 9.47 11.72
CA GLY A 229 10.02 10.07 10.69
C GLY A 229 10.22 11.59 10.57
N SER A 230 10.16 12.13 9.35
CA SER A 230 10.40 13.56 9.07
C SER A 230 9.40 14.52 9.73
N ILE A 231 8.21 14.02 10.06
CA ILE A 231 7.13 14.78 10.72
C ILE A 231 6.91 14.36 12.17
N CYS A 232 7.76 13.44 12.68
CA CYS A 232 7.68 12.95 14.05
C CYS A 232 8.47 13.85 14.99
N THR A 233 7.87 14.24 16.11
CA THR A 233 8.51 15.06 17.15
C THR A 233 8.70 14.32 18.47
N THR A 234 8.41 13.03 18.55
CA THR A 234 8.50 12.20 19.76
C THR A 234 9.84 12.34 20.47
N ARG A 235 10.97 12.36 19.74
CA ARG A 235 12.31 12.51 20.33
C ARG A 235 12.51 13.84 21.03
N ILE A 236 11.84 14.88 20.60
CA ILE A 236 11.96 16.23 21.15
C ILE A 236 10.90 16.46 22.24
N ILE A 237 9.66 16.06 21.98
CA ILE A 237 8.54 16.34 22.89
C ILE A 237 8.52 15.36 24.08
N ALA A 238 8.70 14.06 23.81
CA ALA A 238 8.68 13.03 24.82
C ALA A 238 10.10 12.63 25.29
N GLY A 239 11.15 13.02 24.57
CA GLY A 239 12.53 12.62 24.87
C GLY A 239 12.82 11.13 24.58
N ILE A 240 11.97 10.47 23.80
CA ILE A 240 12.01 9.02 23.54
C ILE A 240 12.41 8.74 22.11
N GLY A 241 13.30 7.78 21.90
CA GLY A 241 13.71 7.32 20.59
C GLY A 241 15.12 6.72 20.58
N VAL A 242 15.41 5.98 19.51
CA VAL A 242 16.73 5.36 19.26
C VAL A 242 17.15 5.71 17.83
N PRO A 243 18.44 6.02 17.55
CA PRO A 243 18.94 6.17 16.19
C PRO A 243 18.58 4.94 15.34
N GLN A 244 18.07 5.15 14.12
CA GLN A 244 17.39 4.08 13.36
C GLN A 244 18.31 2.88 13.06
N ILE A 245 19.55 3.15 12.60
CA ILE A 245 20.50 2.06 12.29
C ILE A 245 20.88 1.28 13.56
N THR A 246 21.08 1.97 14.68
CA THR A 246 21.32 1.31 15.98
C THR A 246 20.17 0.40 16.37
N ALA A 247 18.91 0.89 16.23
CA ALA A 247 17.73 0.08 16.56
C ALA A 247 17.65 -1.18 15.69
N ILE A 248 17.88 -1.06 14.36
CA ILE A 248 17.84 -2.20 13.45
C ILE A 248 18.93 -3.21 13.80
N LEU A 249 20.18 -2.78 13.95
CA LEU A 249 21.32 -3.65 14.27
C LEU A 249 21.12 -4.43 15.57
N THR A 250 20.70 -3.75 16.65
CA THR A 250 20.50 -4.38 17.95
C THR A 250 19.31 -5.34 17.98
N ILE A 251 18.24 -5.01 17.26
CA ILE A 251 17.06 -5.88 17.13
C ILE A 251 17.39 -7.09 16.24
N LYS A 252 18.11 -6.91 15.13
CA LYS A 252 18.54 -8.03 14.27
C LYS A 252 19.34 -9.05 15.05
N GLU A 253 20.31 -8.60 15.85
CA GLU A 253 21.11 -9.50 16.71
C GLU A 253 20.23 -10.22 17.74
N ALA A 254 19.27 -9.53 18.35
CA ALA A 254 18.39 -10.14 19.34
C ALA A 254 17.39 -11.15 18.75
N LEU A 255 17.06 -11.02 17.48
CA LEU A 255 16.12 -11.89 16.79
C LEU A 255 16.79 -12.96 15.91
N LYS A 256 18.11 -13.10 15.94
CA LYS A 256 18.85 -14.02 15.06
C LYS A 256 18.43 -15.50 15.15
N GLU A 257 17.91 -15.92 16.32
CA GLU A 257 17.41 -17.28 16.55
C GLU A 257 15.89 -17.39 16.24
N HIS A 258 15.28 -16.31 15.77
CA HIS A 258 13.86 -16.25 15.44
C HIS A 258 13.67 -16.05 13.95
N ASP A 259 12.75 -16.80 13.36
CA ASP A 259 12.33 -16.60 11.95
C ASP A 259 11.28 -15.47 11.89
N ILE A 260 11.74 -14.22 12.04
CA ILE A 260 10.90 -13.03 12.14
C ILE A 260 11.45 -11.93 11.25
N GLY A 261 10.59 -11.38 10.37
CA GLY A 261 10.94 -10.28 9.49
C GLY A 261 11.10 -8.95 10.22
N ILE A 262 12.01 -8.10 9.75
CA ILE A 262 12.26 -6.75 10.28
C ILE A 262 11.89 -5.70 9.23
N ILE A 263 11.01 -4.78 9.61
CA ILE A 263 10.58 -3.65 8.78
C ILE A 263 11.20 -2.36 9.37
N ALA A 264 12.09 -1.72 8.63
CA ALA A 264 12.67 -0.43 9.04
C ALA A 264 11.71 0.71 8.69
N ASP A 265 11.10 1.31 9.71
CA ASP A 265 10.08 2.35 9.56
C ASP A 265 10.64 3.74 9.89
N GLY A 266 10.71 4.58 8.87
CA GLY A 266 11.12 5.98 8.96
C GLY A 266 12.62 6.25 8.82
N GLY A 267 12.96 7.54 8.67
CA GLY A 267 14.35 7.99 8.56
C GLY A 267 14.95 7.91 7.15
N ILE A 268 14.22 7.40 6.17
CA ILE A 268 14.69 7.23 4.79
C ILE A 268 14.40 8.49 3.98
N ARG A 269 15.45 9.12 3.46
CA ARG A 269 15.42 10.34 2.64
C ARG A 269 15.95 10.10 1.23
N PHE A 270 16.90 9.17 1.09
CA PHE A 270 17.58 8.82 -0.14
C PHE A 270 17.62 7.29 -0.32
N SER A 271 17.89 6.84 -1.54
CA SER A 271 18.08 5.41 -1.84
C SER A 271 19.22 4.76 -1.04
N GLY A 272 20.28 5.54 -0.72
CA GLY A 272 21.36 5.09 0.15
C GLY A 272 20.90 4.77 1.59
N ASP A 273 19.84 5.43 2.09
CA ASP A 273 19.28 5.11 3.40
C ASP A 273 18.53 3.77 3.37
N VAL A 274 17.89 3.43 2.24
CA VAL A 274 17.30 2.10 2.02
C VAL A 274 18.41 1.03 2.10
N ALA A 275 19.50 1.24 1.34
CA ALA A 275 20.63 0.31 1.35
C ALA A 275 21.22 0.11 2.75
N LYS A 276 21.37 1.18 3.53
CA LYS A 276 21.86 1.10 4.92
C LYS A 276 20.89 0.36 5.84
N ALA A 277 19.58 0.60 5.72
CA ALA A 277 18.59 -0.11 6.53
C ALA A 277 18.59 -1.62 6.23
N ILE A 278 18.66 -2.00 4.95
CA ILE A 278 18.77 -3.40 4.52
C ILE A 278 20.09 -4.02 5.02
N ALA A 279 21.23 -3.37 4.82
CA ALA A 279 22.51 -3.85 5.29
C ALA A 279 22.57 -4.00 6.82
N ALA A 280 21.85 -3.17 7.57
CA ALA A 280 21.73 -3.27 9.02
C ALA A 280 20.87 -4.46 9.50
N GLY A 281 20.17 -5.15 8.59
CA GLY A 281 19.39 -6.33 8.91
C GLY A 281 17.88 -6.19 8.73
N ALA A 282 17.38 -5.08 8.14
CA ALA A 282 15.99 -4.98 7.78
C ALA A 282 15.70 -5.77 6.48
N ASP A 283 14.58 -6.46 6.43
CA ASP A 283 14.13 -7.20 5.26
C ASP A 283 13.35 -6.30 4.30
N THR A 284 12.63 -5.32 4.85
CA THR A 284 11.88 -4.32 4.10
C THR A 284 11.98 -2.94 4.76
N VAL A 285 11.53 -1.90 4.05
CA VAL A 285 11.50 -0.52 4.56
C VAL A 285 10.11 0.08 4.42
N MET A 286 9.71 0.89 5.40
CA MET A 286 8.48 1.70 5.35
C MET A 286 8.84 3.16 5.12
N LEU A 287 8.16 3.80 4.17
CA LEU A 287 8.44 5.14 3.69
C LEU A 287 7.22 6.06 3.90
N GLY A 288 7.41 7.17 4.59
CA GLY A 288 6.39 8.19 4.75
C GLY A 288 6.59 9.35 3.77
N GLY A 289 7.49 10.29 4.08
CA GLY A 289 7.66 11.54 3.35
C GLY A 289 8.00 11.39 1.87
N LEU A 290 8.72 10.34 1.46
CA LEU A 290 9.04 10.10 0.05
C LEU A 290 7.81 9.74 -0.77
N PHE A 291 6.86 9.00 -0.20
CA PHE A 291 5.62 8.63 -0.89
C PHE A 291 4.50 9.63 -0.69
N ALA A 292 4.51 10.42 0.38
CA ALA A 292 3.49 11.44 0.64
C ALA A 292 3.39 12.48 -0.49
N GLY A 293 4.48 12.75 -1.22
CA GLY A 293 4.50 13.67 -2.36
C GLY A 293 4.11 13.05 -3.70
N THR A 294 3.73 11.78 -3.76
CA THR A 294 3.38 11.12 -5.04
C THR A 294 1.92 11.37 -5.44
N GLU A 295 1.62 11.18 -6.74
CA GLU A 295 0.28 11.34 -7.28
C GLU A 295 -0.75 10.46 -6.56
N GLU A 296 -0.38 9.21 -6.29
CA GLU A 296 -1.23 8.19 -5.68
C GLU A 296 -1.46 8.38 -4.17
N ALA A 297 -0.63 9.21 -3.50
CA ALA A 297 -0.83 9.51 -2.09
C ALA A 297 -2.10 10.37 -1.90
N PRO A 298 -2.86 10.20 -0.80
CA PRO A 298 -3.99 11.06 -0.51
C PRO A 298 -3.57 12.52 -0.31
N GLY A 299 -4.51 13.44 -0.49
CA GLY A 299 -4.30 14.89 -0.39
C GLY A 299 -4.21 15.57 -1.75
N GLU A 300 -4.52 16.86 -1.76
CA GLU A 300 -4.52 17.68 -2.97
C GLU A 300 -3.13 18.24 -3.28
N VAL A 301 -2.90 18.53 -4.56
CA VAL A 301 -1.69 19.22 -5.01
C VAL A 301 -1.90 20.72 -4.84
N GLU A 302 -1.06 21.36 -4.04
CA GLU A 302 -1.06 22.80 -3.76
C GLU A 302 0.08 23.49 -4.49
N LEU A 303 -0.20 24.65 -5.10
CA LEU A 303 0.83 25.51 -5.67
C LEU A 303 1.32 26.51 -4.61
N TYR A 304 2.61 26.45 -4.28
CA TYR A 304 3.24 27.37 -3.33
C TYR A 304 4.58 27.86 -3.86
N GLN A 305 4.77 29.17 -3.91
CA GLN A 305 5.99 29.80 -4.43
C GLN A 305 6.46 29.29 -5.81
N GLY A 306 5.48 29.01 -6.71
CA GLY A 306 5.75 28.52 -8.06
C GLY A 306 6.14 27.04 -8.15
N ARG A 307 6.01 26.28 -7.07
CA ARG A 307 6.23 24.82 -7.02
C ARG A 307 5.00 24.09 -6.50
N SER A 308 4.82 22.87 -6.96
CA SER A 308 3.73 21.98 -6.51
C SER A 308 4.15 21.21 -5.26
N PHE A 309 3.24 21.14 -4.30
CA PHE A 309 3.39 20.42 -3.03
C PHE A 309 2.15 19.59 -2.74
N LYS A 310 2.29 18.59 -1.85
CA LYS A 310 1.18 17.90 -1.21
C LYS A 310 1.21 18.10 0.29
N THR A 311 0.04 18.17 0.91
CA THR A 311 -0.09 18.18 2.36
C THR A 311 0.39 16.84 2.93
N TYR A 312 1.11 16.91 4.04
CA TYR A 312 1.60 15.74 4.75
C TYR A 312 1.52 15.96 6.25
N ARG A 313 0.82 15.10 6.96
CA ARG A 313 0.64 15.23 8.41
C ARG A 313 1.07 13.98 9.16
N GLY A 314 1.67 14.18 10.35
CA GLY A 314 2.00 13.12 11.28
C GLY A 314 0.76 12.53 11.92
N MET A 315 0.79 11.23 12.20
CA MET A 315 -0.28 10.53 12.91
C MET A 315 -0.49 11.08 14.32
N GLY A 316 0.55 11.65 14.94
CA GLY A 316 0.52 12.34 16.23
C GLY A 316 0.35 13.86 16.12
N SER A 317 -0.05 14.42 14.96
CA SER A 317 -0.40 15.84 14.82
C SER A 317 -1.77 16.13 15.42
N ILE A 318 -2.02 17.39 15.78
CA ILE A 318 -3.32 17.80 16.36
C ILE A 318 -4.46 17.47 15.41
N GLY A 319 -4.34 17.80 14.11
CA GLY A 319 -5.38 17.50 13.13
C GLY A 319 -5.63 16.00 12.97
N ALA A 320 -4.57 15.17 13.00
CA ALA A 320 -4.75 13.73 12.92
C ALA A 320 -5.40 13.15 14.19
N MET A 321 -5.07 13.65 15.38
CA MET A 321 -5.63 13.15 16.65
C MET A 321 -7.04 13.65 16.91
N SER A 322 -7.38 14.88 16.50
CA SER A 322 -8.71 15.46 16.72
C SER A 322 -9.80 14.90 15.81
N GLU A 323 -9.46 14.42 14.63
CA GLU A 323 -10.37 13.74 13.70
C GLU A 323 -10.65 12.28 14.10
N ARG A 324 -10.05 11.79 15.18
CA ARG A 324 -10.05 10.37 15.56
C ARG A 324 -10.89 10.09 16.76
N GLN A 325 -11.71 9.06 16.64
CA GLN A 325 -12.20 8.29 17.78
C GLN A 325 -11.08 7.44 18.43
N ASP A 326 -9.90 7.29 17.76
CA ASP A 326 -8.75 6.48 18.19
C ASP A 326 -7.54 7.34 18.56
N ALA A 327 -7.63 8.14 19.61
CA ALA A 327 -6.45 8.69 20.30
C ALA A 327 -5.60 7.60 20.99
N ASN A 328 -6.03 6.34 20.89
CA ASN A 328 -5.41 5.11 21.41
C ASN A 328 -3.96 4.90 20.98
N ARG A 329 -3.57 5.35 19.79
CA ARG A 329 -2.20 5.18 19.27
C ARG A 329 -1.15 5.87 20.13
N TYR A 330 -1.51 7.02 20.75
CA TYR A 330 -0.64 7.85 21.58
C TYR A 330 -1.02 7.85 23.05
N PHE A 331 -1.86 6.91 23.50
CA PHE A 331 -2.31 6.78 24.90
C PHE A 331 -3.06 8.03 25.43
N GLN A 332 -3.75 8.75 24.56
CA GLN A 332 -4.45 9.99 24.88
C GLN A 332 -5.97 9.92 24.62
N GLU A 333 -6.57 8.73 24.76
CA GLU A 333 -8.00 8.46 24.51
C GLU A 333 -8.92 9.29 25.38
N ASP A 334 -8.57 9.40 26.67
CA ASP A 334 -9.37 10.09 27.68
C ASP A 334 -9.02 11.58 27.82
N VAL A 335 -8.17 12.12 26.90
CA VAL A 335 -7.71 13.50 26.96
C VAL A 335 -8.59 14.38 26.06
N SER A 336 -9.16 15.46 26.63
CA SER A 336 -9.89 16.44 25.83
C SER A 336 -8.99 17.06 24.77
N SER A 337 -9.56 17.40 23.61
CA SER A 337 -8.81 17.93 22.43
C SER A 337 -7.92 19.14 22.78
N GLU A 338 -8.30 19.95 23.75
CA GLU A 338 -7.55 21.12 24.22
C GLU A 338 -6.28 20.76 25.03
N LYS A 339 -6.20 19.52 25.52
CA LYS A 339 -5.10 19.04 26.37
C LYS A 339 -4.21 18.01 25.67
N LEU A 340 -4.48 17.72 24.39
CA LEU A 340 -3.66 16.81 23.61
C LEU A 340 -2.21 17.33 23.49
N VAL A 341 -1.24 16.44 23.68
CA VAL A 341 0.18 16.73 23.47
C VAL A 341 0.61 16.11 22.13
N PRO A 342 0.79 16.90 21.07
CA PRO A 342 1.12 16.37 19.77
C PRO A 342 2.58 15.89 19.72
N GLU A 343 2.79 14.74 19.12
CA GLU A 343 4.10 14.16 18.82
C GLU A 343 4.39 14.11 17.30
N GLY A 344 3.75 14.97 16.56
CA GLY A 344 3.90 15.12 15.13
C GLY A 344 3.43 16.49 14.65
N ILE A 345 3.90 16.87 13.47
CA ILE A 345 3.55 18.14 12.83
C ILE A 345 2.70 17.90 11.56
N GLU A 346 2.09 18.98 11.10
CA GLU A 346 1.46 19.09 9.79
C GLU A 346 2.36 19.99 8.90
N GLY A 347 2.57 19.56 7.68
CA GLY A 347 3.46 20.24 6.75
C GLY A 347 3.12 19.92 5.31
N ARG A 348 4.03 20.24 4.42
CA ARG A 348 3.93 19.93 3.01
C ARG A 348 5.23 19.33 2.49
N VAL A 349 5.11 18.44 1.52
CA VAL A 349 6.25 17.84 0.82
C VAL A 349 6.20 18.19 -0.66
N PRO A 350 7.34 18.31 -1.35
CA PRO A 350 7.36 18.53 -2.79
C PRO A 350 6.58 17.43 -3.54
N PHE A 351 5.77 17.84 -4.50
CA PHE A 351 5.11 16.91 -5.41
C PHE A 351 6.15 16.20 -6.29
N LYS A 352 6.06 14.89 -6.42
CA LYS A 352 7.05 14.02 -7.07
C LYS A 352 6.54 13.27 -8.30
N GLY A 353 5.26 13.48 -8.67
CA GLY A 353 4.62 12.70 -9.73
C GLY A 353 4.33 11.26 -9.30
N TRP A 354 4.36 10.34 -10.25
CA TRP A 354 3.97 8.95 -10.05
C TRP A 354 4.89 8.18 -9.10
N VAL A 355 4.32 7.38 -8.18
CA VAL A 355 5.05 6.58 -7.19
C VAL A 355 6.06 5.64 -7.84
N ILE A 356 5.76 5.08 -9.01
CA ILE A 356 6.67 4.17 -9.71
C ILE A 356 8.01 4.82 -10.04
N SER A 357 8.03 6.11 -10.36
CA SER A 357 9.26 6.86 -10.62
C SER A 357 10.13 6.95 -9.37
N VAL A 358 9.52 7.16 -8.20
CA VAL A 358 10.21 7.18 -6.91
C VAL A 358 10.75 5.79 -6.56
N ILE A 359 9.93 4.76 -6.73
CA ILE A 359 10.34 3.36 -6.48
C ILE A 359 11.53 2.97 -7.34
N ASN A 360 11.51 3.31 -8.64
CA ASN A 360 12.61 3.00 -9.55
C ASN A 360 13.94 3.63 -9.12
N GLN A 361 13.92 4.87 -8.61
CA GLN A 361 15.11 5.53 -8.07
C GLN A 361 15.63 4.85 -6.79
N LEU A 362 14.72 4.46 -5.89
CA LEU A 362 15.08 3.79 -4.63
C LEU A 362 15.67 2.40 -4.89
N ILE A 363 15.01 1.58 -5.72
CA ILE A 363 15.48 0.23 -6.07
C ILE A 363 16.77 0.30 -6.89
N GLY A 364 16.88 1.28 -7.81
CA GLY A 364 18.09 1.51 -8.58
C GLY A 364 19.29 1.80 -7.68
N GLY A 365 19.12 2.68 -6.68
CA GLY A 365 20.17 2.98 -5.71
C GLY A 365 20.54 1.79 -4.81
N LEU A 366 19.55 0.99 -4.38
CA LEU A 366 19.82 -0.24 -3.64
C LEU A 366 20.64 -1.23 -4.48
N ARG A 367 20.27 -1.47 -5.75
CA ARG A 367 21.01 -2.36 -6.65
C ARG A 367 22.42 -1.87 -6.91
N GLN A 368 22.64 -0.56 -7.05
CA GLN A 368 23.98 0.00 -7.15
C GLN A 368 24.80 -0.26 -5.87
N SER A 369 24.21 -0.05 -4.69
CA SER A 369 24.87 -0.37 -3.43
C SER A 369 25.26 -1.83 -3.33
N MET A 370 24.37 -2.76 -3.70
CA MET A 370 24.66 -4.20 -3.76
C MET A 370 25.84 -4.49 -4.70
N GLY A 371 25.91 -3.80 -5.86
CA GLY A 371 27.01 -3.92 -6.79
C GLY A 371 28.34 -3.43 -6.20
N TYR A 372 28.35 -2.29 -5.49
CA TYR A 372 29.56 -1.77 -4.84
C TYR A 372 30.12 -2.70 -3.76
N VAL A 373 29.26 -3.35 -2.99
CA VAL A 373 29.68 -4.27 -1.92
C VAL A 373 29.78 -5.72 -2.37
N GLY A 374 29.57 -6.02 -3.65
CA GLY A 374 29.70 -7.35 -4.23
C GLY A 374 28.62 -8.35 -3.78
N SER A 375 27.48 -7.88 -3.28
CA SER A 375 26.38 -8.71 -2.79
C SER A 375 25.41 -9.06 -3.91
N LYS A 376 25.12 -10.35 -4.10
CA LYS A 376 24.18 -10.84 -5.12
C LYS A 376 22.75 -10.87 -4.60
N THR A 377 22.56 -11.05 -3.29
CA THR A 377 21.27 -11.15 -2.61
C THR A 377 21.21 -10.17 -1.45
N ILE A 378 20.00 -9.95 -0.92
CA ILE A 378 19.77 -9.18 0.31
C ILE A 378 20.49 -9.84 1.48
N ALA A 379 20.43 -11.17 1.60
CA ALA A 379 21.11 -11.91 2.64
C ALA A 379 22.64 -11.69 2.61
N ASP A 380 23.27 -11.78 1.42
CA ASP A 380 24.71 -11.47 1.27
C ASP A 380 25.02 -10.03 1.74
N MET A 381 24.13 -9.07 1.45
CA MET A 381 24.34 -7.68 1.88
C MET A 381 24.25 -7.52 3.38
N GLN A 382 23.31 -8.21 4.03
CA GLN A 382 23.17 -8.20 5.50
C GLN A 382 24.38 -8.83 6.21
N GLU A 383 24.98 -9.87 5.63
CA GLU A 383 26.10 -10.59 6.22
C GLU A 383 27.45 -9.89 6.00
N ASN A 384 27.67 -9.31 4.80
CA ASN A 384 29.00 -8.89 4.38
C ASN A 384 29.26 -7.38 4.52
N CYS A 385 28.23 -6.56 4.74
CA CYS A 385 28.42 -5.12 4.86
C CYS A 385 28.99 -4.73 6.23
N GLN A 386 29.87 -3.72 6.20
CA GLN A 386 30.42 -3.10 7.40
C GLN A 386 29.98 -1.64 7.50
N PHE A 387 29.67 -1.20 8.70
CA PHE A 387 29.34 0.18 9.00
C PHE A 387 30.52 0.88 9.66
N ILE A 388 30.71 2.14 9.32
CA ILE A 388 31.61 3.06 10.02
C ILE A 388 30.80 4.24 10.56
N GLU A 389 31.16 4.71 11.74
CA GLU A 389 30.62 5.95 12.28
C GLU A 389 31.32 7.15 11.64
N ILE A 390 30.52 8.17 11.29
CA ILE A 390 31.02 9.43 10.75
C ILE A 390 30.59 10.60 11.63
N THR A 391 31.39 11.66 11.62
CA THR A 391 31.05 12.92 12.26
C THR A 391 30.14 13.77 11.37
N ASN A 392 29.66 14.91 11.89
CA ASN A 392 28.95 15.91 11.09
C ASN A 392 29.81 16.45 9.93
N ALA A 393 31.13 16.51 10.10
CA ALA A 393 32.05 16.89 9.01
C ALA A 393 32.06 15.85 7.89
N GLY A 394 32.11 14.55 8.23
CA GLY A 394 31.99 13.46 7.26
C GLY A 394 30.60 13.42 6.59
N MET A 395 29.54 13.79 7.30
CA MET A 395 28.22 13.94 6.70
C MET A 395 28.18 15.10 5.70
N ALA A 396 28.80 16.24 6.01
CA ALA A 396 28.88 17.38 5.08
C ALA A 396 29.69 17.04 3.82
N GLU A 397 30.80 16.31 3.95
CA GLU A 397 31.62 15.79 2.85
C GLU A 397 30.84 14.80 1.96
N SER A 398 29.94 14.03 2.55
CA SER A 398 29.11 13.04 1.81
C SER A 398 28.07 13.70 0.90
N HIS A 399 27.74 14.95 1.13
CA HIS A 399 26.87 15.73 0.26
C HIS A 399 27.67 16.50 -0.80
N VAL A 400 27.01 16.89 -1.87
CA VAL A 400 27.61 17.79 -2.87
C VAL A 400 28.10 19.07 -2.18
N HIS A 401 29.37 19.40 -2.34
CA HIS A 401 30.02 20.57 -1.74
C HIS A 401 30.92 21.28 -2.76
N ASP A 402 31.23 22.54 -2.51
CA ASP A 402 32.12 23.40 -3.31
C ASP A 402 31.72 23.56 -4.80
N VAL A 403 30.45 23.27 -5.15
CA VAL A 403 29.88 23.48 -6.48
C VAL A 403 28.47 24.05 -6.37
N MET A 404 28.06 24.80 -7.39
CA MET A 404 26.69 25.27 -7.54
C MET A 404 25.91 24.29 -8.41
N ILE A 405 24.82 23.74 -7.89
CA ILE A 405 23.95 22.84 -8.65
C ILE A 405 23.19 23.66 -9.71
N THR A 406 23.44 23.40 -10.97
CA THR A 406 22.74 24.05 -12.10
C THR A 406 21.58 23.20 -12.64
N LYS A 407 21.61 21.89 -12.37
CA LYS A 407 20.55 20.95 -12.72
C LYS A 407 20.42 19.90 -11.61
N GLU A 408 19.26 19.83 -10.99
CA GLU A 408 18.97 18.82 -9.96
C GLU A 408 18.90 17.41 -10.57
N ALA A 409 19.43 16.41 -9.85
CA ALA A 409 19.23 15.02 -10.16
C ALA A 409 17.86 14.55 -9.61
N PRO A 410 17.18 13.60 -10.27
CA PRO A 410 15.85 13.14 -9.83
C PRO A 410 15.87 12.48 -8.45
N ASN A 411 17.02 11.97 -8.03
CA ASN A 411 17.25 11.23 -6.78
C ASN A 411 18.07 12.02 -5.74
N TYR A 412 18.46 13.25 -6.03
CA TYR A 412 19.22 14.09 -5.11
C TYR A 412 18.68 15.53 -5.12
N GLN A 413 18.08 15.93 -4.02
CA GLN A 413 17.65 17.30 -3.75
C GLN A 413 18.25 17.72 -2.41
N ARG A 414 18.92 18.85 -2.38
CA ARG A 414 19.40 19.44 -1.14
C ARG A 414 18.26 20.25 -0.53
N SER A 415 17.76 19.83 0.65
CA SER A 415 16.75 20.56 1.44
C SER A 415 17.36 21.78 2.11
#